data_40cf9cb28b8fd1a260564562cde3eebd
#
_entry.id   40cf9cb28b8fd1a260564562cde3eebd
#
_cell.length_a   1.000
_cell.length_b   1.000
_cell.length_c   1.000
_cell.angle_alpha   90.00
_cell.angle_beta   90.00
_cell.angle_gamma   90.00
#
_symmetry.space_group_name_H-M   'P 1'
#
loop_
_entity.id
_entity.type
_entity.pdbx_description
1 polymer ?
#
loop_
_entity_poly.entity_id
_entity_poly.type
_entity_poly.pdbx_seq_one_letter_code
_entity_poly.pdbx_strand_id
1 'polypeptide(L)'
;MKRFTAQIRHSYDTIVRMCRVQDDTFCFGRKVLMALLGLALTVFGAWNLSSVAGLVFALVGCWLLVSLNFPAKNRAQSIREALHGEYPTNRYEFYDKHFVLLAQNQDVVDYGKIMRLVEDDGYCYLFVSAQAAYMLEKASLGTELSRFMAFMEKATGLSWTKPYKLTTFNLKTILELVRGGSKDKKK
;
A
#
# COMPACT_ATOMS: atom_id res chain seq x y z
N MET A 1 -29.50 -6.97 -1.88
CA MET A 1 -29.69 -7.03 -0.42
C MET A 1 -28.37 -6.66 0.26
N LYS A 2 -28.36 -5.92 1.38
CA LYS A 2 -27.12 -5.61 2.12
C LYS A 2 -26.54 -6.88 2.72
N ARG A 3 -25.23 -7.14 2.50
CA ARG A 3 -24.51 -8.34 2.94
C ARG A 3 -23.64 -8.08 4.16
N PHE A 4 -22.84 -7.00 4.12
CA PHE A 4 -21.88 -6.65 5.15
C PHE A 4 -21.88 -5.15 5.39
N THR A 5 -21.41 -4.76 6.58
CA THR A 5 -21.11 -3.37 6.92
C THR A 5 -19.72 -3.32 7.52
N ALA A 6 -18.91 -2.38 7.08
CA ALA A 6 -17.61 -2.13 7.67
C ALA A 6 -17.43 -0.63 7.91
N GLN A 7 -16.55 -0.29 8.81
CA GLN A 7 -16.23 1.11 9.08
C GLN A 7 -14.73 1.29 9.35
N ILE A 8 -14.28 2.51 9.21
CA ILE A 8 -12.97 2.92 9.67
C ILE A 8 -13.04 4.37 10.14
N ARG A 9 -12.40 4.65 11.26
CA ARG A 9 -12.11 6.01 11.70
C ARG A 9 -10.68 6.32 11.28
N HIS A 10 -10.53 7.23 10.34
CA HIS A 10 -9.20 7.65 9.91
C HIS A 10 -8.47 8.41 11.01
N SER A 11 -7.15 8.33 10.97
CA SER A 11 -6.19 9.08 11.77
C SER A 11 -4.97 9.35 10.90
N TYR A 12 -4.05 10.18 11.34
CA TYR A 12 -2.79 10.37 10.61
C TYR A 12 -2.06 9.04 10.36
N ASP A 13 -2.01 8.16 11.38
CA ASP A 13 -1.32 6.87 11.28
C ASP A 13 -1.99 5.93 10.26
N THR A 14 -3.33 5.89 10.21
CA THR A 14 -4.04 5.08 9.21
C THR A 14 -3.80 5.59 7.79
N ILE A 15 -3.70 6.91 7.58
CA ILE A 15 -3.39 7.50 6.28
C ILE A 15 -1.93 7.20 5.89
N VAL A 16 -0.97 7.35 6.80
CA VAL A 16 0.43 6.97 6.55
C VAL A 16 0.52 5.49 6.19
N ARG A 17 -0.22 4.63 6.91
CA ARG A 17 -0.26 3.19 6.65
C ARG A 17 -0.83 2.90 5.27
N MET A 18 -1.94 3.52 4.88
CA MET A 18 -2.54 3.39 3.56
C MET A 18 -1.56 3.79 2.45
N CYS A 19 -0.90 4.95 2.58
CA CYS A 19 0.11 5.41 1.62
C CYS A 19 1.29 4.45 1.53
N ARG A 20 1.73 3.87 2.65
CA ARG A 20 2.81 2.88 2.68
C ARG A 20 2.42 1.58 2.00
N VAL A 21 1.23 1.03 2.30
CA VAL A 21 0.71 -0.19 1.66
C VAL A 21 0.55 0.01 0.17
N GLN A 22 0.10 1.19 -0.26
CA GLN A 22 0.02 1.56 -1.67
C GLN A 22 1.39 1.53 -2.35
N ASP A 23 2.43 2.14 -1.74
CA ASP A 23 3.80 2.11 -2.26
C ASP A 23 4.37 0.70 -2.29
N ASP A 24 4.12 -0.09 -1.25
CA ASP A 24 4.58 -1.47 -1.15
C ASP A 24 3.89 -2.39 -2.17
N THR A 25 2.66 -2.04 -2.60
CA THR A 25 1.90 -2.82 -3.58
C THR A 25 2.26 -2.46 -5.03
N PHE A 26 2.41 -1.16 -5.33
CA PHE A 26 2.54 -0.69 -6.72
C PHE A 26 3.93 -0.14 -7.07
N CYS A 27 4.69 0.34 -6.09
CA CYS A 27 6.01 0.96 -6.29
C CYS A 27 7.15 0.15 -5.66
N PHE A 28 6.91 -1.12 -5.32
CA PHE A 28 7.88 -1.94 -4.61
C PHE A 28 9.21 -2.09 -5.37
N GLY A 29 9.18 -2.32 -6.69
CA GLY A 29 10.39 -2.41 -7.51
C GLY A 29 11.27 -1.16 -7.44
N ARG A 30 10.66 0.02 -7.40
CA ARG A 30 11.38 1.29 -7.20
C ARG A 30 12.03 1.36 -5.81
N LYS A 31 11.34 0.91 -4.77
CA LYS A 31 11.91 0.85 -3.40
C LYS A 31 13.12 -0.09 -3.34
N VAL A 32 13.01 -1.27 -3.97
CA VAL A 32 14.12 -2.24 -4.05
C VAL A 32 15.32 -1.63 -4.77
N LEU A 33 15.10 -0.99 -5.93
CA LEU A 33 16.16 -0.35 -6.69
C LEU A 33 16.88 0.74 -5.86
N MET A 34 16.12 1.60 -5.17
CA MET A 34 16.66 2.64 -4.31
C MET A 34 17.43 2.06 -3.11
N ALA A 35 16.92 0.97 -2.53
CA ALA A 35 17.60 0.28 -1.43
C ALA A 35 18.94 -0.33 -1.87
N LEU A 36 18.98 -0.98 -3.05
CA LEU A 36 20.19 -1.55 -3.61
C LEU A 36 21.22 -0.45 -3.96
N LEU A 37 20.76 0.66 -4.56
CA LEU A 37 21.60 1.80 -4.86
C LEU A 37 22.19 2.42 -3.58
N GLY A 38 21.34 2.64 -2.57
CA GLY A 38 21.77 3.17 -1.28
C GLY A 38 22.78 2.26 -0.60
N LEU A 39 22.56 0.94 -0.62
CA LEU A 39 23.49 -0.04 -0.06
C LEU A 39 24.84 -0.02 -0.82
N ALA A 40 24.80 -0.04 -2.15
CA ALA A 40 26.02 0.00 -2.98
C ALA A 40 26.85 1.26 -2.71
N LEU A 41 26.22 2.43 -2.63
CA LEU A 41 26.91 3.69 -2.33
C LEU A 41 27.48 3.68 -0.90
N THR A 42 26.73 3.15 0.07
CA THR A 42 27.22 3.06 1.45
C THR A 42 28.45 2.15 1.55
N VAL A 43 28.39 0.97 0.92
CA VAL A 43 29.52 0.01 0.95
C VAL A 43 30.72 0.57 0.21
N PHE A 44 30.54 1.15 -0.99
CA PHE A 44 31.61 1.76 -1.75
C PHE A 44 32.23 2.94 -1.00
N GLY A 45 31.41 3.79 -0.39
CA GLY A 45 31.87 4.91 0.43
C GLY A 45 32.63 4.46 1.66
N ALA A 46 32.13 3.42 2.35
CA ALA A 46 32.81 2.83 3.51
C ALA A 46 34.20 2.24 3.17
N TRP A 47 34.35 1.68 1.97
CA TRP A 47 35.64 1.15 1.49
C TRP A 47 36.65 2.25 1.17
N ASN A 48 36.18 3.45 0.85
CA ASN A 48 37.01 4.59 0.48
C ASN A 48 36.98 5.74 1.50
N LEU A 49 36.76 5.45 2.78
CA LEU A 49 36.65 6.47 3.85
C LEU A 49 37.86 7.38 4.03
N SER A 50 39.02 6.98 3.51
CA SER A 50 40.23 7.81 3.51
C SER A 50 40.12 9.02 2.55
N SER A 51 39.15 9.03 1.64
CA SER A 51 38.90 10.13 0.71
C SER A 51 37.63 10.89 1.08
N VAL A 52 37.60 12.21 0.84
CA VAL A 52 36.40 13.04 0.99
C VAL A 52 35.24 12.51 0.13
N ALA A 53 35.52 12.04 -1.09
CA ALA A 53 34.52 11.45 -1.97
C ALA A 53 33.89 10.19 -1.37
N GLY A 54 34.68 9.31 -0.74
CA GLY A 54 34.17 8.12 -0.05
C GLY A 54 33.23 8.48 1.07
N LEU A 55 33.55 9.47 1.89
CA LEU A 55 32.67 9.97 2.95
C LEU A 55 31.33 10.47 2.38
N VAL A 56 31.37 11.26 1.30
CA VAL A 56 30.14 11.77 0.63
C VAL A 56 29.29 10.62 0.12
N PHE A 57 29.87 9.61 -0.55
CA PHE A 57 29.12 8.45 -1.03
C PHE A 57 28.48 7.66 0.11
N ALA A 58 29.18 7.45 1.22
CA ALA A 58 28.64 6.77 2.40
C ALA A 58 27.42 7.54 2.97
N LEU A 59 27.53 8.86 3.13
CA LEU A 59 26.45 9.70 3.64
C LEU A 59 25.23 9.71 2.71
N VAL A 60 25.45 9.85 1.41
CA VAL A 60 24.38 9.81 0.40
C VAL A 60 23.70 8.45 0.40
N GLY A 61 24.45 7.36 0.46
CA GLY A 61 23.93 6.00 0.53
C GLY A 61 23.07 5.79 1.77
N CYS A 62 23.54 6.18 2.95
CA CYS A 62 22.76 6.13 4.19
C CYS A 62 21.49 6.98 4.10
N TRP A 63 21.58 8.19 3.54
CA TRP A 63 20.42 9.06 3.37
C TRP A 63 19.36 8.43 2.46
N LEU A 64 19.77 7.79 1.36
CA LEU A 64 18.85 7.07 0.47
C LEU A 64 18.12 5.93 1.22
N LEU A 65 18.83 5.15 2.03
CA LEU A 65 18.24 4.06 2.81
C LEU A 65 17.21 4.57 3.84
N VAL A 66 17.51 5.66 4.54
CA VAL A 66 16.59 6.27 5.50
C VAL A 66 15.37 6.87 4.83
N SER A 67 15.54 7.45 3.63
CA SER A 67 14.49 8.16 2.90
C SER A 67 13.48 7.25 2.19
N LEU A 68 13.65 5.92 2.18
CA LEU A 68 12.78 4.97 1.46
C LEU A 68 11.27 5.12 1.77
N ASN A 69 10.91 5.55 2.98
CA ASN A 69 9.53 5.72 3.41
C ASN A 69 9.06 7.19 3.39
N PHE A 70 9.92 8.16 3.03
CA PHE A 70 9.55 9.57 2.98
C PHE A 70 8.40 9.87 1.99
N PRO A 71 8.35 9.27 0.79
CA PRO A 71 7.26 9.53 -0.14
C PRO A 71 5.87 9.25 0.45
N ALA A 72 5.72 8.14 1.20
CA ALA A 72 4.46 7.80 1.85
C ALA A 72 4.08 8.80 2.95
N LYS A 73 5.07 9.23 3.77
CA LYS A 73 4.86 10.22 4.83
C LYS A 73 4.51 11.59 4.25
N ASN A 74 5.20 12.04 3.20
CA ASN A 74 4.94 13.32 2.56
C ASN A 74 3.52 13.36 1.96
N ARG A 75 3.08 12.29 1.30
CA ARG A 75 1.70 12.20 0.79
C ARG A 75 0.67 12.21 1.94
N ALA A 76 0.93 11.49 3.02
CA ALA A 76 0.05 11.51 4.18
C ALA A 76 -0.02 12.90 4.81
N GLN A 77 1.07 13.64 4.83
CA GLN A 77 1.10 15.02 5.29
C GLN A 77 0.26 15.93 4.39
N SER A 78 0.41 15.83 3.07
CA SER A 78 -0.41 16.61 2.12
C SER A 78 -1.91 16.30 2.25
N ILE A 79 -2.26 15.01 2.48
CA ILE A 79 -3.66 14.61 2.73
C ILE A 79 -4.16 15.22 4.05
N ARG A 80 -3.34 15.21 5.12
CA ARG A 80 -3.68 15.84 6.40
C ARG A 80 -3.95 17.33 6.24
N GLU A 81 -3.11 18.04 5.48
CA GLU A 81 -3.27 19.46 5.22
C GLU A 81 -4.55 19.74 4.42
N ALA A 82 -4.84 18.94 3.41
CA ALA A 82 -6.08 19.03 2.64
C ALA A 82 -7.34 18.77 3.47
N LEU A 83 -7.24 17.91 4.49
CA LEU A 83 -8.32 17.60 5.44
C LEU A 83 -8.39 18.59 6.62
N HIS A 84 -7.55 19.65 6.63
CA HIS A 84 -7.45 20.60 7.74
C HIS A 84 -7.28 19.95 9.13
N GLY A 85 -6.70 18.75 9.16
CA GLY A 85 -6.52 17.96 10.38
C GLY A 85 -7.76 17.20 10.87
N GLU A 86 -8.89 17.32 10.19
CA GLU A 86 -10.10 16.56 10.48
C GLU A 86 -10.11 15.23 9.69
N TYR A 87 -10.24 14.13 10.43
CA TYR A 87 -10.23 12.81 9.81
C TYR A 87 -11.65 12.24 9.74
N PRO A 88 -12.14 11.90 8.52
CA PRO A 88 -13.47 11.36 8.36
C PRO A 88 -13.57 9.96 8.95
N THR A 89 -14.78 9.63 9.41
CA THR A 89 -15.18 8.25 9.67
C THR A 89 -15.90 7.75 8.43
N ASN A 90 -15.31 6.76 7.77
CA ASN A 90 -15.90 6.16 6.58
C ASN A 90 -16.68 4.91 6.98
N ARG A 91 -17.92 4.82 6.52
CA ARG A 91 -18.78 3.66 6.70
C ARG A 91 -19.11 3.08 5.33
N TYR A 92 -19.00 1.77 5.20
CA TYR A 92 -19.21 1.04 3.95
C TYR A 92 -20.38 0.06 4.12
N GLU A 93 -21.23 -0.01 3.12
CA GLU A 93 -22.26 -1.01 2.98
C GLU A 93 -22.02 -1.83 1.71
N PHE A 94 -21.89 -3.16 1.86
CA PHE A 94 -21.60 -4.08 0.78
C PHE A 94 -22.89 -4.78 0.33
N TYR A 95 -23.12 -4.72 -0.98
CA TYR A 95 -24.24 -5.34 -1.68
C TYR A 95 -23.76 -6.42 -2.64
N ASP A 96 -24.65 -7.09 -3.37
CA ASP A 96 -24.27 -8.22 -4.21
C ASP A 96 -23.34 -7.82 -5.39
N LYS A 97 -23.43 -6.60 -5.95
CA LYS A 97 -22.68 -6.15 -7.13
C LYS A 97 -21.79 -4.93 -6.90
N HIS A 98 -22.02 -4.19 -5.85
CA HIS A 98 -21.34 -2.94 -5.54
C HIS A 98 -21.24 -2.73 -4.02
N PHE A 99 -20.43 -1.80 -3.60
CA PHE A 99 -20.47 -1.24 -2.27
C PHE A 99 -20.71 0.26 -2.30
N VAL A 100 -21.23 0.79 -1.21
CA VAL A 100 -21.53 2.20 -1.04
C VAL A 100 -20.70 2.75 0.10
N LEU A 101 -19.97 3.83 -0.15
CA LEU A 101 -19.34 4.63 0.89
C LEU A 101 -20.36 5.66 1.39
N LEU A 102 -20.76 5.52 2.65
CA LEU A 102 -21.63 6.46 3.34
C LEU A 102 -20.78 7.63 3.90
N ALA A 103 -20.45 8.56 3.04
CA ALA A 103 -19.81 9.85 3.35
C ALA A 103 -20.77 10.99 2.91
N GLN A 104 -20.31 12.25 2.98
CA GLN A 104 -21.13 13.40 2.52
C GLN A 104 -21.61 13.23 1.07
N ASN A 105 -20.80 12.64 0.21
CA ASN A 105 -21.20 12.21 -1.13
C ASN A 105 -21.24 10.68 -1.13
N GLN A 106 -22.42 10.10 -1.35
CA GLN A 106 -22.55 8.65 -1.44
C GLN A 106 -21.88 8.15 -2.71
N ASP A 107 -20.68 7.55 -2.58
CA ASP A 107 -19.99 6.93 -3.70
C ASP A 107 -20.41 5.47 -3.83
N VAL A 108 -20.94 5.11 -5.00
CA VAL A 108 -21.27 3.73 -5.39
C VAL A 108 -20.14 3.18 -6.22
N VAL A 109 -19.55 2.09 -5.77
CA VAL A 109 -18.39 1.47 -6.43
C VAL A 109 -18.71 0.03 -6.79
N ASP A 110 -18.72 -0.27 -8.09
CA ASP A 110 -18.88 -1.63 -8.61
C ASP A 110 -17.62 -2.46 -8.35
N TYR A 111 -17.79 -3.73 -8.01
CA TYR A 111 -16.68 -4.65 -7.78
C TYR A 111 -15.76 -4.84 -8.99
N GLY A 112 -16.30 -4.70 -10.21
CA GLY A 112 -15.49 -4.74 -11.44
C GLY A 112 -14.46 -3.61 -11.58
N LYS A 113 -14.57 -2.53 -10.79
CA LYS A 113 -13.59 -1.44 -10.76
C LYS A 113 -12.42 -1.74 -9.80
N ILE A 114 -12.52 -2.78 -8.98
CA ILE A 114 -11.46 -3.13 -8.05
C ILE A 114 -10.34 -3.84 -8.82
N MET A 115 -9.13 -3.31 -8.72
CA MET A 115 -7.94 -3.84 -9.39
C MET A 115 -7.16 -4.81 -8.51
N ARG A 116 -7.16 -4.60 -7.19
CA ARG A 116 -6.46 -5.45 -6.22
C ARG A 116 -7.16 -5.47 -4.87
N LEU A 117 -7.12 -6.65 -4.25
CA LEU A 117 -7.46 -6.88 -2.86
C LEU A 117 -6.15 -7.06 -2.08
N VAL A 118 -5.91 -6.19 -1.11
CA VAL A 118 -4.71 -6.25 -0.27
C VAL A 118 -5.14 -6.28 1.19
N GLU A 119 -4.47 -7.07 2.00
CA GLU A 119 -4.71 -7.13 3.44
C GLU A 119 -3.40 -7.01 4.22
N ASP A 120 -3.48 -6.43 5.41
CA ASP A 120 -2.44 -6.52 6.42
C ASP A 120 -3.05 -7.00 7.76
N ASP A 121 -2.28 -6.90 8.84
CA ASP A 121 -2.70 -7.44 10.14
C ASP A 121 -3.98 -6.80 10.70
N GLY A 122 -4.27 -5.53 10.38
CA GLY A 122 -5.42 -4.79 10.93
C GLY A 122 -6.45 -4.33 9.91
N TYR A 123 -6.09 -4.30 8.61
CA TYR A 123 -6.90 -3.63 7.60
C TYR A 123 -7.01 -4.43 6.30
N CYS A 124 -8.12 -4.17 5.59
CA CYS A 124 -8.34 -4.59 4.21
C CYS A 124 -8.32 -3.34 3.32
N TYR A 125 -7.72 -3.47 2.14
CA TYR A 125 -7.58 -2.38 1.15
C TYR A 125 -8.16 -2.83 -0.18
N LEU A 126 -9.11 -2.07 -0.71
CA LEU A 126 -9.75 -2.29 -1.99
C LEU A 126 -9.20 -1.24 -2.97
N PHE A 127 -8.21 -1.61 -3.77
CA PHE A 127 -7.58 -0.69 -4.73
C PHE A 127 -8.40 -0.61 -6.01
N VAL A 128 -8.85 0.60 -6.35
CA VAL A 128 -9.52 0.91 -7.63
C VAL A 128 -8.54 1.52 -8.64
N SER A 129 -7.41 2.02 -8.18
CA SER A 129 -6.28 2.45 -9.02
C SER A 129 -4.98 2.35 -8.22
N ALA A 130 -3.84 2.61 -8.88
CA ALA A 130 -2.56 2.70 -8.19
C ALA A 130 -2.50 3.86 -7.17
N GLN A 131 -3.41 4.84 -7.24
CA GLN A 131 -3.44 6.02 -6.37
C GLN A 131 -4.65 6.07 -5.45
N ALA A 132 -5.67 5.23 -5.65
CA ALA A 132 -6.91 5.27 -4.89
C ALA A 132 -7.28 3.90 -4.32
N ALA A 133 -7.57 3.88 -3.03
CA ALA A 133 -8.02 2.69 -2.31
C ALA A 133 -9.06 3.04 -1.27
N TYR A 134 -9.95 2.10 -1.01
CA TYR A 134 -10.84 2.11 0.13
C TYR A 134 -10.25 1.23 1.22
N MET A 135 -10.11 1.77 2.42
CA MET A 135 -9.53 1.09 3.57
C MET A 135 -10.62 0.73 4.57
N LEU A 136 -10.56 -0.48 5.08
CA LEU A 136 -11.55 -1.04 6.02
C LEU A 136 -10.80 -1.59 7.23
N GLU A 137 -11.33 -1.38 8.41
CA GLU A 137 -10.78 -1.96 9.63
C GLU A 137 -11.32 -3.39 9.82
N LYS A 138 -10.44 -4.38 9.94
CA LYS A 138 -10.83 -5.79 10.13
C LYS A 138 -11.63 -5.98 11.40
N ALA A 139 -11.31 -5.25 12.47
CA ALA A 139 -12.05 -5.30 13.74
C ALA A 139 -13.52 -4.90 13.57
N SER A 140 -13.86 -4.01 12.61
CA SER A 140 -15.24 -3.60 12.35
C SER A 140 -16.12 -4.70 11.76
N LEU A 141 -15.50 -5.72 11.14
CA LEU A 141 -16.17 -6.90 10.58
C LEU A 141 -16.31 -8.03 11.60
N GLY A 142 -15.54 -8.01 12.68
CA GLY A 142 -15.61 -8.99 13.77
C GLY A 142 -15.59 -10.44 13.28
N THR A 143 -16.57 -11.22 13.68
CA THR A 143 -16.71 -12.65 13.31
C THR A 143 -17.05 -12.87 11.83
N GLU A 144 -17.51 -11.86 11.12
CA GLU A 144 -17.87 -11.96 9.70
C GLU A 144 -16.67 -11.76 8.77
N LEU A 145 -15.48 -11.44 9.28
CA LEU A 145 -14.30 -11.16 8.47
C LEU A 145 -13.99 -12.25 7.43
N SER A 146 -13.94 -13.51 7.83
CA SER A 146 -13.64 -14.62 6.90
C SER A 146 -14.70 -14.76 5.80
N ARG A 147 -15.99 -14.56 6.16
CA ARG A 147 -17.09 -14.60 5.19
C ARG A 147 -17.03 -13.41 4.24
N PHE A 148 -16.68 -12.24 4.74
CA PHE A 148 -16.47 -11.04 3.93
C PHE A 148 -15.30 -11.22 2.95
N MET A 149 -14.17 -11.76 3.39
CA MET A 149 -13.02 -11.99 2.53
C MET A 149 -13.35 -12.95 1.38
N ALA A 150 -13.99 -14.09 1.68
CA ALA A 150 -14.44 -15.04 0.67
C ALA A 150 -15.48 -14.44 -0.29
N PHE A 151 -16.38 -13.61 0.23
CA PHE A 151 -17.36 -12.90 -0.59
C PHE A 151 -16.67 -11.95 -1.58
N MET A 152 -15.68 -11.15 -1.12
CA MET A 152 -14.96 -10.21 -1.96
C MET A 152 -14.15 -10.92 -3.05
N GLU A 153 -13.49 -12.03 -2.75
CA GLU A 153 -12.80 -12.84 -3.75
C GLU A 153 -13.75 -13.34 -4.85
N LYS A 154 -14.91 -13.83 -4.45
CA LYS A 154 -15.94 -14.29 -5.38
C LYS A 154 -16.53 -13.14 -6.22
N ALA A 155 -16.78 -11.99 -5.62
CA ALA A 155 -17.42 -10.84 -6.26
C ALA A 155 -16.49 -10.12 -7.24
N THR A 156 -15.17 -10.09 -6.96
CA THR A 156 -14.16 -9.41 -7.78
C THR A 156 -13.41 -10.36 -8.71
N GLY A 157 -13.38 -11.68 -8.42
CA GLY A 157 -12.52 -12.64 -9.11
C GLY A 157 -11.03 -12.49 -8.75
N LEU A 158 -10.70 -11.73 -7.71
CA LEU A 158 -9.33 -11.44 -7.26
C LEU A 158 -9.05 -12.16 -5.94
N SER A 159 -7.82 -12.58 -5.72
CA SER A 159 -7.38 -13.14 -4.43
C SER A 159 -6.76 -12.05 -3.55
N TRP A 160 -6.91 -12.22 -2.23
CA TRP A 160 -6.25 -11.34 -1.26
C TRP A 160 -4.74 -11.54 -1.31
N THR A 161 -4.02 -10.43 -1.32
CA THR A 161 -2.55 -10.41 -1.31
C THR A 161 -2.05 -9.60 -0.12
N LYS A 162 -0.84 -9.89 0.34
CA LYS A 162 -0.16 -9.06 1.35
C LYS A 162 0.76 -8.05 0.67
N PRO A 163 0.94 -6.83 1.25
CA PRO A 163 1.89 -5.87 0.71
C PRO A 163 3.30 -6.44 0.79
N TYR A 164 4.12 -6.15 -0.20
CA TYR A 164 5.52 -6.59 -0.22
C TYR A 164 6.30 -5.89 0.89
N LYS A 165 7.08 -6.65 1.67
CA LYS A 165 7.96 -6.09 2.70
C LYS A 165 9.42 -6.39 2.34
N LEU A 166 10.30 -5.38 2.45
CA LEU A 166 11.73 -5.57 2.22
C LEU A 166 12.36 -6.63 3.16
N THR A 167 11.77 -6.81 4.36
CA THR A 167 12.24 -7.77 5.36
C THR A 167 11.86 -9.23 5.08
N THR A 168 10.88 -9.48 4.22
CA THR A 168 10.42 -10.84 3.85
C THR A 168 10.92 -11.27 2.47
N PHE A 169 11.98 -10.64 1.99
CA PHE A 169 12.47 -10.78 0.64
C PHE A 169 13.20 -12.12 0.46
N ASN A 170 12.57 -13.07 -0.23
CA ASN A 170 13.20 -14.29 -0.72
C ASN A 170 13.58 -14.11 -2.19
N LEU A 171 14.74 -14.65 -2.59
CA LEU A 171 15.23 -14.67 -3.97
C LEU A 171 14.19 -15.13 -5.00
N LYS A 172 13.27 -16.01 -4.60
CA LYS A 172 12.14 -16.46 -5.44
C LYS A 172 11.18 -15.30 -5.79
N THR A 173 10.90 -14.42 -4.86
CA THR A 173 10.01 -13.25 -5.06
C THR A 173 10.62 -12.24 -6.04
N ILE A 174 11.94 -12.10 -6.06
CA ILE A 174 12.66 -11.26 -7.06
C ILE A 174 12.47 -11.83 -8.46
N LEU A 175 12.65 -13.13 -8.63
CA LEU A 175 12.50 -13.81 -9.91
C LEU A 175 11.07 -13.72 -10.45
N GLU A 176 10.07 -13.80 -9.59
CA GLU A 176 8.66 -13.65 -9.95
C GLU A 176 8.31 -12.20 -10.35
N LEU A 177 8.84 -11.20 -9.64
CA LEU A 177 8.67 -9.78 -9.97
C LEU A 177 9.31 -9.42 -11.32
N VAL A 178 10.51 -9.93 -11.59
CA VAL A 178 11.20 -9.71 -12.87
C VAL A 178 10.46 -10.42 -14.02
N ARG A 179 9.92 -11.62 -13.78
CA ARG A 179 9.12 -12.36 -14.77
C ARG A 179 7.71 -11.79 -14.96
N GLY A 180 7.06 -11.30 -13.88
CA GLY A 180 5.70 -10.73 -13.92
C GLY A 180 5.65 -9.37 -14.60
N GLY A 181 6.67 -8.53 -14.46
CA GLY A 181 6.76 -7.22 -15.09
C GLY A 181 6.85 -7.25 -16.63
N SER A 182 7.08 -8.43 -17.21
CA SER A 182 7.09 -8.63 -18.68
C SER A 182 5.70 -8.89 -19.27
N LYS A 183 4.70 -9.23 -18.46
CA LYS A 183 3.34 -9.56 -18.98
C LYS A 183 2.38 -8.38 -19.06
N ASP A 184 2.59 -7.31 -18.28
CA ASP A 184 1.71 -6.13 -18.28
C ASP A 184 2.01 -5.11 -19.40
N LYS A 185 3.02 -5.35 -20.26
CA LYS A 185 3.35 -4.47 -21.41
C LYS A 185 2.74 -4.92 -22.75
N LYS A 186 1.85 -5.92 -22.75
CA LYS A 186 1.15 -6.39 -23.96
C LYS A 186 -0.35 -6.52 -23.71
N LYS A 187 -1.03 -5.39 -23.46
CA LYS A 187 -2.45 -5.21 -23.78
C LYS A 187 -2.73 -3.73 -23.99
#